data_58ac91c166c3306b09c58f824fec4c36
#
_entry.id   58ac91c166c3306b09c58f824fec4c36
#
_cell.length_a   1.000
_cell.length_b   1.000
_cell.length_c   1.000
_cell.angle_alpha   90.00
_cell.angle_beta   90.00
_cell.angle_gamma   90.00
#
_symmetry.space_group_name_H-M   'P 1'
#
loop_
_entity.id
_entity.type
_entity.pdbx_description
1 polymer ?
#
loop_
_entity_poly.entity_id
_entity_poly.type
_entity_poly.pdbx_seq_one_letter_code
_entity_poly.pdbx_strand_id
1 'polypeptide(L)'
;MAGLKRTDNKGRILKDGETQRKDGTYRFTYTDADGVRHDVYSKRLVPTDRLPPGCKDDLCLREKERKINRDLEDGIKAAVENKATLNDLFELYMANKPELKDTTRSNYLYMYNKYVRNDIGKKKIASIKYSDVKAFYNKLIKEKGFKPNSMEIIHTIIHPIFTLAVRDNYIRINPATGAMAEIKKSHNWEKPKRHALTIAEQTAFIDYMRNHKVYNHW
;
A
#
# COMPACT_ATOMS: atom_id res chain seq x y z
N MET A 1 -13.48 7.15 47.19
CA MET A 1 -14.85 7.09 46.62
C MET A 1 -14.74 6.41 45.23
N ALA A 2 -15.36 5.23 45.06
CA ALA A 2 -15.42 4.59 43.74
C ALA A 2 -16.31 5.44 42.83
N GLY A 3 -15.75 6.04 41.81
CA GLY A 3 -16.50 6.84 40.84
C GLY A 3 -17.63 6.01 40.22
N LEU A 4 -18.82 6.60 40.03
CA LEU A 4 -19.97 6.00 39.36
C LEU A 4 -19.51 5.46 37.97
N LYS A 5 -19.61 4.14 37.79
CA LYS A 5 -19.29 3.49 36.52
C LYS A 5 -20.26 3.98 35.43
N ARG A 6 -19.74 4.54 34.34
CA ARG A 6 -20.56 4.97 33.21
C ARG A 6 -21.21 3.75 32.56
N THR A 7 -22.51 3.88 32.26
CA THR A 7 -23.28 2.82 31.61
C THR A 7 -23.87 3.33 30.30
N ASP A 8 -24.14 2.42 29.37
CA ASP A 8 -24.91 2.70 28.16
C ASP A 8 -26.43 2.64 28.45
N ASN A 9 -27.23 2.88 27.41
CA ASN A 9 -28.70 2.81 27.50
C ASN A 9 -29.27 1.39 27.76
N LYS A 10 -28.42 0.38 27.68
CA LYS A 10 -28.74 -1.03 28.00
C LYS A 10 -28.21 -1.46 29.37
N GLY A 11 -27.72 -0.53 30.18
CA GLY A 11 -27.15 -0.77 31.51
C GLY A 11 -25.75 -1.43 31.51
N ARG A 12 -25.07 -1.53 30.38
CA ARG A 12 -23.73 -2.12 30.28
C ARG A 12 -22.67 -1.12 30.67
N ILE A 13 -21.68 -1.57 31.41
CA ILE A 13 -20.54 -0.75 31.84
C ILE A 13 -19.69 -0.38 30.62
N LEU A 14 -19.48 0.91 30.44
CA LEU A 14 -18.54 1.46 29.46
C LEU A 14 -17.14 1.53 30.04
N LYS A 15 -16.15 1.13 29.24
CA LYS A 15 -14.74 1.20 29.59
C LYS A 15 -14.20 2.63 29.45
N ASP A 16 -12.96 2.85 29.91
CA ASP A 16 -12.27 4.11 29.71
C ASP A 16 -12.11 4.41 28.22
N GLY A 17 -12.40 5.66 27.84
CA GLY A 17 -12.45 6.07 26.44
C GLY A 17 -13.77 5.77 25.73
N GLU A 18 -14.58 4.79 26.19
CA GLU A 18 -15.89 4.49 25.60
C GLU A 18 -16.95 5.49 26.05
N THR A 19 -17.79 5.93 25.13
CA THR A 19 -18.99 6.77 25.40
C THR A 19 -20.10 6.39 24.43
N GLN A 20 -21.37 6.56 24.86
CA GLN A 20 -22.53 6.48 23.99
C GLN A 20 -23.10 7.87 23.74
N ARG A 21 -23.32 8.21 22.48
CA ARG A 21 -23.94 9.46 22.06
C ARG A 21 -25.48 9.37 22.17
N LYS A 22 -26.14 10.50 22.15
CA LYS A 22 -27.62 10.60 22.19
C LYS A 22 -28.30 9.86 21.01
N ASP A 23 -27.62 9.80 19.85
CA ASP A 23 -28.08 9.07 18.66
C ASP A 23 -27.87 7.55 18.72
N GLY A 24 -27.45 7.02 19.88
CA GLY A 24 -27.16 5.61 20.08
C GLY A 24 -25.82 5.12 19.54
N THR A 25 -25.03 5.99 18.88
CA THR A 25 -23.70 5.64 18.36
C THR A 25 -22.71 5.57 19.51
N TYR A 26 -21.90 4.53 19.53
CA TYR A 26 -20.79 4.38 20.46
C TYR A 26 -19.54 5.07 19.90
N ARG A 27 -18.76 5.72 20.78
CA ARG A 27 -17.50 6.37 20.48
C ARG A 27 -16.42 5.82 21.41
N PHE A 28 -15.27 5.54 20.87
CA PHE A 28 -14.03 5.27 21.60
C PHE A 28 -13.02 6.37 21.27
N THR A 29 -12.48 7.00 22.31
CA THR A 29 -11.47 8.05 22.20
C THR A 29 -10.14 7.51 22.72
N TYR A 30 -9.07 7.68 21.96
CA TYR A 30 -7.72 7.29 22.34
C TYR A 30 -6.71 8.35 21.90
N THR A 31 -5.50 8.28 22.44
CA THR A 31 -4.36 9.13 22.07
C THR A 31 -3.33 8.25 21.39
N ASP A 32 -2.81 8.67 20.24
CA ASP A 32 -1.75 7.92 19.55
C ASP A 32 -0.35 8.18 20.16
N ALA A 33 0.68 7.55 19.56
CA ALA A 33 2.07 7.70 20.01
C ALA A 33 2.62 9.13 19.79
N ASP A 34 2.03 9.88 18.87
CA ASP A 34 2.39 11.28 18.56
C ASP A 34 1.66 12.28 19.51
N GLY A 35 0.85 11.78 20.46
CA GLY A 35 0.08 12.60 21.40
C GLY A 35 -1.22 13.16 20.81
N VAL A 36 -1.59 12.76 19.61
CA VAL A 36 -2.82 13.23 18.93
C VAL A 36 -4.02 12.41 19.41
N ARG A 37 -5.13 13.11 19.69
CA ARG A 37 -6.37 12.49 20.14
C ARG A 37 -7.26 12.12 18.96
N HIS A 38 -7.76 10.90 18.96
CA HIS A 38 -8.59 10.32 17.90
C HIS A 38 -9.88 9.75 18.43
N ASP A 39 -10.94 9.80 17.61
CA ASP A 39 -12.26 9.26 17.91
C ASP A 39 -12.67 8.22 16.87
N VAL A 40 -13.11 7.04 17.34
CA VAL A 40 -13.64 5.97 16.48
C VAL A 40 -15.09 5.67 16.86
N TYR A 41 -15.92 5.45 15.86
CA TYR A 41 -17.35 5.27 16.03
C TYR A 41 -17.83 3.91 15.57
N SER A 42 -18.88 3.39 16.23
CA SER A 42 -19.60 2.19 15.78
C SER A 42 -21.06 2.26 16.24
N LYS A 43 -21.95 1.65 15.47
CA LYS A 43 -23.36 1.48 15.85
C LYS A 43 -23.58 0.33 16.84
N ARG A 44 -22.56 -0.51 17.07
CA ARG A 44 -22.58 -1.65 17.98
C ARG A 44 -21.47 -1.53 19.01
N LEU A 45 -21.74 -1.85 20.28
CA LEU A 45 -20.70 -1.94 21.32
C LEU A 45 -19.96 -3.28 21.24
N VAL A 46 -20.72 -4.36 21.13
CA VAL A 46 -20.23 -5.76 21.10
C VAL A 46 -20.72 -6.50 19.87
N PRO A 47 -20.10 -7.63 19.48
CA PRO A 47 -20.48 -8.38 18.27
C PRO A 47 -21.94 -8.89 18.30
N THR A 48 -22.47 -9.15 19.49
CA THR A 48 -23.83 -9.64 19.70
C THR A 48 -24.93 -8.57 19.55
N ASP A 49 -24.56 -7.29 19.46
CA ASP A 49 -25.52 -6.21 19.21
C ASP A 49 -26.08 -6.31 17.79
N ARG A 50 -27.40 -6.18 17.65
CA ARG A 50 -28.03 -6.10 16.33
C ARG A 50 -27.65 -4.80 15.63
N LEU A 51 -27.35 -4.93 14.34
CA LEU A 51 -27.08 -3.78 13.49
C LEU A 51 -28.39 -3.05 13.17
N PRO A 52 -28.46 -1.72 13.31
CA PRO A 52 -29.64 -0.96 12.92
C PRO A 52 -29.95 -1.13 11.43
N PRO A 53 -31.23 -1.16 11.03
CA PRO A 53 -31.62 -1.25 9.62
C PRO A 53 -30.94 -0.16 8.77
N GLY A 54 -30.50 -0.51 7.57
CA GLY A 54 -29.85 0.43 6.65
C GLY A 54 -28.39 0.77 6.95
N CYS A 55 -27.82 0.26 8.03
CA CYS A 55 -26.38 0.42 8.32
C CYS A 55 -25.56 -0.64 7.64
N LYS A 56 -24.39 -0.26 7.07
CA LYS A 56 -23.40 -1.22 6.57
C LYS A 56 -22.84 -2.01 7.74
N ASP A 57 -22.66 -3.33 7.54
CA ASP A 57 -21.99 -4.15 8.54
C ASP A 57 -20.54 -3.69 8.73
N ASP A 58 -20.22 -3.39 9.98
CA ASP A 58 -18.90 -2.89 10.40
C ASP A 58 -18.53 -3.54 11.74
N LEU A 59 -17.25 -3.51 12.07
CA LEU A 59 -16.75 -4.01 13.36
C LEU A 59 -17.43 -3.26 14.51
N CYS A 60 -17.79 -3.98 15.58
CA CYS A 60 -18.27 -3.34 16.80
C CYS A 60 -17.17 -2.49 17.46
N LEU A 61 -17.56 -1.58 18.37
CA LEU A 61 -16.62 -0.64 18.98
C LEU A 61 -15.47 -1.38 19.69
N ARG A 62 -15.77 -2.42 20.48
CA ARG A 62 -14.76 -3.19 21.23
C ARG A 62 -13.82 -4.02 20.36
N GLU A 63 -14.24 -4.39 19.14
CA GLU A 63 -13.32 -4.99 18.17
C GLU A 63 -12.37 -3.98 17.56
N LYS A 64 -12.88 -2.76 17.27
CA LYS A 64 -12.05 -1.63 16.83
C LYS A 64 -11.05 -1.23 17.91
N GLU A 65 -11.50 -1.11 19.17
CA GLU A 65 -10.65 -0.83 20.34
C GLU A 65 -9.51 -1.85 20.46
N ARG A 66 -9.82 -3.15 20.40
CA ARG A 66 -8.77 -4.20 20.49
C ARG A 66 -7.73 -4.10 19.37
N LYS A 67 -8.16 -3.74 18.14
CA LYS A 67 -7.23 -3.55 17.04
C LYS A 67 -6.36 -2.32 17.26
N ILE A 68 -6.95 -1.20 17.66
CA ILE A 68 -6.25 0.04 17.94
C ILE A 68 -5.22 -0.16 19.05
N ASN A 69 -5.61 -0.75 20.18
CA ASN A 69 -4.70 -0.99 21.31
C ASN A 69 -3.52 -1.87 20.90
N ARG A 70 -3.76 -2.93 20.10
CA ARG A 70 -2.67 -3.77 19.58
C ARG A 70 -1.74 -2.99 18.65
N ASP A 71 -2.29 -2.12 17.81
CA ASP A 71 -1.48 -1.29 16.91
C ASP A 71 -0.66 -0.27 17.71
N LEU A 72 -1.23 0.33 18.77
CA LEU A 72 -0.53 1.24 19.68
C LEU A 72 0.57 0.53 20.49
N GLU A 73 0.30 -0.67 21.02
CA GLU A 73 1.29 -1.49 21.73
C GLU A 73 2.48 -1.84 20.82
N ASP A 74 2.25 -2.06 19.54
CA ASP A 74 3.27 -2.34 18.55
C ASP A 74 3.92 -1.04 17.96
N GLY A 75 3.53 0.14 18.45
CA GLY A 75 4.01 1.43 17.95
C GLY A 75 3.58 1.76 16.52
N ILE A 76 2.52 1.11 16.01
CA ILE A 76 2.03 1.29 14.64
C ILE A 76 0.91 2.34 14.64
N LYS A 77 0.89 3.21 13.62
CA LYS A 77 -0.23 4.14 13.40
C LYS A 77 -1.50 3.35 13.18
N ALA A 78 -2.50 3.55 14.05
CA ALA A 78 -3.71 2.72 14.06
C ALA A 78 -4.34 2.63 12.67
N ALA A 79 -4.45 1.41 12.13
CA ALA A 79 -4.90 1.15 10.77
C ALA A 79 -6.33 1.66 10.48
N VAL A 80 -7.16 1.81 11.52
CA VAL A 80 -8.54 2.30 11.41
C VAL A 80 -8.57 3.77 10.96
N GLU A 81 -7.57 4.56 11.31
CA GLU A 81 -7.51 6.01 11.00
C GLU A 81 -6.44 6.36 9.98
N ASN A 82 -5.55 5.43 9.66
CA ASN A 82 -4.54 5.65 8.65
C ASN A 82 -5.21 5.81 7.27
N LYS A 83 -5.41 7.05 6.85
CA LYS A 83 -6.01 7.41 5.56
C LYS A 83 -5.00 7.42 4.43
N ALA A 84 -3.69 7.34 4.73
CA ALA A 84 -2.64 7.41 3.75
C ALA A 84 -2.79 6.31 2.69
N THR A 85 -2.76 6.71 1.44
CA THR A 85 -2.79 5.82 0.28
C THR A 85 -1.38 5.46 -0.18
N LEU A 86 -1.25 4.46 -1.04
CA LEU A 86 0.03 4.17 -1.68
C LEU A 86 0.52 5.37 -2.53
N ASN A 87 -0.40 6.18 -3.10
CA ASN A 87 -0.04 7.40 -3.81
C ASN A 87 0.63 8.43 -2.89
N ASP A 88 0.08 8.65 -1.69
CA ASP A 88 0.65 9.61 -0.73
C ASP A 88 2.07 9.20 -0.32
N LEU A 89 2.29 7.92 -0.10
CA LEU A 89 3.62 7.40 0.23
C LEU A 89 4.58 7.41 -0.98
N PHE A 90 4.08 7.30 -2.20
CA PHE A 90 4.90 7.48 -3.40
C PHE A 90 5.41 8.92 -3.49
N GLU A 91 4.55 9.93 -3.28
CA GLU A 91 4.99 11.34 -3.28
C GLU A 91 6.02 11.60 -2.18
N LEU A 92 5.78 11.09 -0.97
CA LEU A 92 6.74 11.18 0.13
C LEU A 92 8.07 10.50 -0.21
N TYR A 93 8.04 9.30 -0.80
CA TYR A 93 9.23 8.58 -1.23
C TYR A 93 10.03 9.36 -2.28
N MET A 94 9.35 9.94 -3.28
CA MET A 94 10.00 10.71 -4.35
C MET A 94 10.56 12.04 -3.84
N ALA A 95 9.91 12.70 -2.87
CA ALA A 95 10.39 13.91 -2.23
C ALA A 95 11.68 13.66 -1.41
N ASN A 96 11.77 12.48 -0.77
CA ASN A 96 12.93 12.11 0.04
C ASN A 96 14.09 11.47 -0.76
N LYS A 97 14.03 11.54 -2.10
CA LYS A 97 15.08 11.02 -3.00
C LYS A 97 15.59 12.07 -3.99
N PRO A 98 16.24 13.15 -3.50
CA PRO A 98 16.82 14.18 -4.36
C PRO A 98 17.99 13.66 -5.20
N GLU A 99 18.68 12.59 -4.74
CA GLU A 99 19.86 12.00 -5.39
C GLU A 99 19.55 11.21 -6.67
N LEU A 100 18.28 10.97 -7.00
CA LEU A 100 17.91 10.27 -8.23
C LEU A 100 18.26 11.08 -9.46
N LYS A 101 18.95 10.45 -10.42
CA LYS A 101 19.19 11.03 -11.74
C LYS A 101 17.85 11.38 -12.41
N ASP A 102 17.80 12.49 -13.13
CA ASP A 102 16.56 12.99 -13.78
C ASP A 102 15.90 11.95 -14.69
N THR A 103 16.71 11.17 -15.43
CA THR A 103 16.20 10.09 -16.29
C THR A 103 15.52 8.98 -15.49
N THR A 104 16.10 8.63 -14.33
CA THR A 104 15.50 7.61 -13.43
C THR A 104 14.23 8.15 -12.78
N ARG A 105 14.25 9.39 -12.31
CA ARG A 105 13.09 10.08 -11.74
C ARG A 105 11.94 10.15 -12.75
N SER A 106 12.22 10.58 -13.97
CA SER A 106 11.22 10.68 -15.05
C SER A 106 10.63 9.31 -15.39
N ASN A 107 11.46 8.26 -15.45
CA ASN A 107 10.98 6.90 -15.69
C ASN A 107 10.10 6.38 -14.55
N TYR A 108 10.47 6.63 -13.28
CA TYR A 108 9.67 6.22 -12.11
C TYR A 108 8.32 6.93 -12.12
N LEU A 109 8.28 8.24 -12.35
CA LEU A 109 7.05 9.02 -12.45
C LEU A 109 6.16 8.51 -13.59
N TYR A 110 6.74 8.28 -14.77
CA TYR A 110 6.00 7.74 -15.91
C TYR A 110 5.37 6.38 -15.60
N MET A 111 6.18 5.43 -15.13
CA MET A 111 5.73 4.07 -14.84
C MET A 111 4.68 4.04 -13.73
N TYR A 112 4.91 4.80 -12.66
CA TYR A 112 3.96 4.87 -11.54
C TYR A 112 2.63 5.51 -11.98
N ASN A 113 2.67 6.67 -12.63
CA ASN A 113 1.48 7.39 -13.07
C ASN A 113 0.64 6.58 -14.05
N LYS A 114 1.30 5.89 -14.99
CA LYS A 114 0.62 5.14 -16.04
C LYS A 114 -0.02 3.84 -15.54
N TYR A 115 0.64 3.12 -14.61
CA TYR A 115 0.26 1.75 -14.28
C TYR A 115 -0.18 1.54 -12.84
N VAL A 116 0.27 2.35 -11.88
CA VAL A 116 0.05 2.14 -10.45
C VAL A 116 -0.96 3.11 -9.88
N ARG A 117 -0.85 4.42 -10.21
CA ARG A 117 -1.59 5.52 -9.59
C ARG A 117 -3.11 5.32 -9.59
N ASN A 118 -3.68 4.87 -10.69
CA ASN A 118 -5.13 4.72 -10.85
C ASN A 118 -5.68 3.34 -10.46
N ASP A 119 -4.82 2.43 -10.05
CA ASP A 119 -5.18 1.07 -9.61
C ASP A 119 -4.85 0.90 -8.12
N ILE A 120 -3.83 0.12 -7.80
CA ILE A 120 -3.42 -0.16 -6.42
C ILE A 120 -2.99 1.12 -5.66
N GLY A 121 -2.55 2.16 -6.38
CA GLY A 121 -2.15 3.46 -5.83
C GLY A 121 -3.22 4.16 -4.99
N LYS A 122 -4.50 3.98 -5.33
CA LYS A 122 -5.65 4.57 -4.60
C LYS A 122 -6.02 3.82 -3.32
N LYS A 123 -5.50 2.62 -3.12
CA LYS A 123 -5.79 1.85 -1.92
C LYS A 123 -5.07 2.43 -0.71
N LYS A 124 -5.74 2.40 0.45
CA LYS A 124 -5.10 2.74 1.73
C LYS A 124 -3.96 1.78 2.00
N ILE A 125 -2.80 2.31 2.38
CA ILE A 125 -1.58 1.52 2.59
C ILE A 125 -1.79 0.39 3.60
N ALA A 126 -2.51 0.65 4.68
CA ALA A 126 -2.82 -0.32 5.73
C ALA A 126 -3.78 -1.44 5.28
N SER A 127 -4.48 -1.27 4.17
CA SER A 127 -5.40 -2.28 3.64
C SER A 127 -4.80 -3.19 2.58
N ILE A 128 -3.63 -2.82 2.03
CA ILE A 128 -2.98 -3.59 0.96
C ILE A 128 -2.33 -4.84 1.55
N LYS A 129 -2.74 -5.99 1.02
CA LYS A 129 -2.22 -7.31 1.39
C LYS A 129 -1.31 -7.86 0.29
N TYR A 130 -0.55 -8.88 0.62
CA TYR A 130 0.26 -9.64 -0.35
C TYR A 130 -0.56 -10.09 -1.57
N SER A 131 -1.79 -10.59 -1.34
CA SER A 131 -2.71 -11.01 -2.40
C SER A 131 -3.09 -9.88 -3.35
N ASP A 132 -3.24 -8.65 -2.84
CA ASP A 132 -3.55 -7.47 -3.68
C ASP A 132 -2.38 -7.13 -4.59
N VAL A 133 -1.14 -7.17 -4.07
CA VAL A 133 0.07 -6.93 -4.86
C VAL A 133 0.23 -7.99 -5.94
N LYS A 134 0.04 -9.26 -5.59
CA LYS A 134 0.09 -10.38 -6.54
C LYS A 134 -0.99 -10.29 -7.62
N ALA A 135 -2.22 -9.95 -7.24
CA ALA A 135 -3.32 -9.75 -8.18
C ALA A 135 -3.02 -8.59 -9.14
N PHE A 136 -2.47 -7.49 -8.62
CA PHE A 136 -2.05 -6.34 -9.42
C PHE A 136 -0.96 -6.73 -10.44
N TYR A 137 0.07 -7.48 -10.04
CA TYR A 137 1.11 -7.94 -10.95
C TYR A 137 0.56 -8.87 -12.03
N ASN A 138 -0.30 -9.83 -11.67
CA ASN A 138 -0.96 -10.72 -12.62
C ASN A 138 -1.83 -9.94 -13.62
N LYS A 139 -2.50 -8.88 -13.18
CA LYS A 139 -3.27 -7.98 -14.04
C LYS A 139 -2.39 -7.28 -15.06
N LEU A 140 -1.25 -6.73 -14.66
CA LEU A 140 -0.29 -6.09 -15.57
C LEU A 140 0.23 -7.07 -16.64
N ILE A 141 0.48 -8.31 -16.27
CA ILE A 141 0.92 -9.34 -17.21
C ILE A 141 -0.19 -9.66 -18.21
N LYS A 142 -1.41 -9.95 -17.72
CA LYS A 142 -2.53 -10.40 -18.54
C LYS A 142 -3.07 -9.30 -19.45
N GLU A 143 -3.29 -8.10 -18.89
CA GLU A 143 -3.97 -7.00 -19.61
C GLU A 143 -3.01 -6.10 -20.38
N LYS A 144 -1.77 -5.92 -19.89
CA LYS A 144 -0.78 -5.01 -20.48
C LYS A 144 0.39 -5.73 -21.15
N GLY A 145 0.42 -7.06 -21.11
CA GLY A 145 1.47 -7.85 -21.73
C GLY A 145 2.87 -7.59 -21.15
N PHE A 146 2.94 -7.28 -19.85
CA PHE A 146 4.22 -6.97 -19.20
C PHE A 146 5.18 -8.14 -19.28
N LYS A 147 6.38 -7.85 -19.75
CA LYS A 147 7.53 -8.77 -19.74
C LYS A 147 8.29 -8.67 -18.40
N PRO A 148 9.16 -9.63 -18.07
CA PRO A 148 9.91 -9.65 -16.80
C PRO A 148 10.58 -8.32 -16.44
N ASN A 149 11.29 -7.71 -17.39
CA ASN A 149 12.01 -6.46 -17.16
C ASN A 149 11.07 -5.28 -16.81
N SER A 150 9.91 -5.20 -17.47
CA SER A 150 8.91 -4.15 -17.16
C SER A 150 8.29 -4.34 -15.78
N MET A 151 8.08 -5.60 -15.38
CA MET A 151 7.60 -5.92 -14.03
C MET A 151 8.65 -5.62 -12.97
N GLU A 152 9.94 -5.87 -13.24
CA GLU A 152 11.03 -5.49 -12.34
C GLU A 152 11.07 -4.00 -12.08
N ILE A 153 10.83 -3.16 -13.09
CA ILE A 153 10.76 -1.71 -12.91
C ILE A 153 9.62 -1.33 -11.95
N ILE A 154 8.42 -1.86 -12.16
CA ILE A 154 7.27 -1.61 -11.26
C ILE A 154 7.59 -2.08 -9.84
N HIS A 155 8.16 -3.27 -9.69
CA HIS A 155 8.54 -3.80 -8.37
C HIS A 155 9.61 -2.92 -7.69
N THR A 156 10.60 -2.45 -8.44
CA THR A 156 11.67 -1.55 -7.95
C THR A 156 11.10 -0.21 -7.45
N ILE A 157 9.95 0.23 -7.97
CA ILE A 157 9.26 1.43 -7.48
C ILE A 157 8.42 1.09 -6.24
N ILE A 158 7.58 0.06 -6.30
CA ILE A 158 6.57 -0.22 -5.27
C ILE A 158 7.20 -0.81 -3.99
N HIS A 159 8.14 -1.72 -4.12
CA HIS A 159 8.74 -2.40 -2.97
C HIS A 159 9.41 -1.45 -1.97
N PRO A 160 10.22 -0.45 -2.37
CA PRO A 160 10.79 0.52 -1.46
C PRO A 160 9.76 1.43 -0.78
N ILE A 161 8.64 1.74 -1.45
CA ILE A 161 7.55 2.52 -0.86
C ILE A 161 6.91 1.75 0.30
N PHE A 162 6.65 0.45 0.13
CA PHE A 162 6.19 -0.39 1.24
C PHE A 162 7.26 -0.57 2.33
N THR A 163 8.55 -0.58 1.96
CA THR A 163 9.62 -0.60 2.96
C THR A 163 9.65 0.69 3.78
N LEU A 164 9.44 1.85 3.14
CA LEU A 164 9.25 3.13 3.83
C LEU A 164 8.03 3.06 4.75
N ALA A 165 6.91 2.52 4.26
CA ALA A 165 5.69 2.35 5.06
C ALA A 165 5.90 1.49 6.32
N VAL A 166 6.75 0.47 6.25
CA VAL A 166 7.14 -0.34 7.44
C VAL A 166 8.00 0.48 8.39
N ARG A 167 9.03 1.19 7.88
CA ARG A 167 9.94 2.00 8.69
C ARG A 167 9.24 3.15 9.42
N ASP A 168 8.25 3.75 8.76
CA ASP A 168 7.47 4.86 9.31
C ASP A 168 6.21 4.38 10.07
N ASN A 169 6.14 3.08 10.39
CA ASN A 169 5.08 2.46 11.19
C ASN A 169 3.65 2.60 10.61
N TYR A 170 3.51 2.67 9.28
CA TYR A 170 2.19 2.60 8.62
C TYR A 170 1.67 1.18 8.51
N ILE A 171 2.56 0.21 8.32
CA ILE A 171 2.26 -1.23 8.19
C ILE A 171 3.35 -2.07 8.87
N ARG A 172 2.99 -3.29 9.29
CA ARG A 172 3.91 -4.21 10.00
C ARG A 172 4.89 -4.91 9.07
N ILE A 173 4.43 -5.29 7.89
CA ILE A 173 5.15 -6.14 6.94
C ILE A 173 4.99 -5.55 5.55
N ASN A 174 6.06 -5.59 4.76
CA ASN A 174 6.01 -5.18 3.37
C ASN A 174 5.26 -6.23 2.52
N PRO A 175 4.07 -5.89 1.96
CA PRO A 175 3.26 -6.85 1.22
C PRO A 175 3.82 -7.20 -0.17
N ALA A 176 4.84 -6.49 -0.65
CA ALA A 176 5.50 -6.79 -1.92
C ALA A 176 6.67 -7.79 -1.76
N THR A 177 7.07 -8.11 -0.52
CA THR A 177 8.17 -9.05 -0.27
C THR A 177 7.84 -10.43 -0.82
N GLY A 178 8.71 -10.98 -1.67
CA GLY A 178 8.53 -12.29 -2.29
C GLY A 178 7.59 -12.32 -3.50
N ALA A 179 6.73 -11.31 -3.69
CA ALA A 179 5.72 -11.31 -4.75
C ALA A 179 6.34 -11.41 -6.16
N MET A 180 7.44 -10.71 -6.42
CA MET A 180 8.11 -10.76 -7.72
C MET A 180 8.79 -12.11 -7.99
N ALA A 181 9.39 -12.72 -6.97
CA ALA A 181 10.00 -14.03 -7.10
C ALA A 181 8.97 -15.12 -7.46
N GLU A 182 7.81 -15.06 -6.82
CA GLU A 182 6.71 -16.00 -7.07
C GLU A 182 6.12 -15.80 -8.48
N ILE A 183 5.96 -14.56 -8.94
CA ILE A 183 5.49 -14.25 -10.29
C ILE A 183 6.47 -14.77 -11.34
N LYS A 184 7.78 -14.58 -11.15
CA LYS A 184 8.81 -15.12 -12.05
C LYS A 184 8.72 -16.64 -12.15
N LYS A 185 8.57 -17.32 -11.02
CA LYS A 185 8.45 -18.78 -10.97
C LYS A 185 7.16 -19.27 -11.66
N SER A 186 6.03 -18.63 -11.39
CA SER A 186 4.71 -19.05 -11.93
C SER A 186 4.58 -18.86 -13.44
N HIS A 187 5.32 -17.93 -14.04
CA HIS A 187 5.28 -17.65 -15.47
C HIS A 187 6.51 -18.24 -16.21
N ASN A 188 7.34 -19.02 -15.54
CA ASN A 188 8.54 -19.63 -16.12
C ASN A 188 9.44 -18.61 -16.85
N TRP A 189 9.62 -17.43 -16.26
CA TRP A 189 10.34 -16.32 -16.88
C TRP A 189 11.85 -16.54 -16.84
N GLU A 190 12.40 -16.88 -17.97
CA GLU A 190 13.85 -16.95 -18.17
C GLU A 190 14.42 -15.55 -18.48
N LYS A 191 15.59 -15.27 -17.95
CA LYS A 191 16.32 -14.07 -18.34
C LYS A 191 16.77 -14.22 -19.80
N PRO A 192 16.50 -13.24 -20.68
CA PRO A 192 17.02 -13.30 -22.03
C PRO A 192 18.54 -13.37 -22.01
N LYS A 193 19.11 -14.34 -22.71
CA LYS A 193 20.56 -14.43 -22.91
C LYS A 193 20.98 -13.22 -23.74
N ARG A 194 21.83 -12.39 -23.17
CA ARG A 194 22.43 -11.26 -23.86
C ARG A 194 23.85 -11.66 -24.24
N HIS A 195 24.23 -11.43 -25.49
CA HIS A 195 25.60 -11.58 -25.95
C HIS A 195 26.08 -10.22 -26.51
N ALA A 196 27.35 -9.95 -26.40
CA ALA A 196 27.96 -8.81 -27.08
C ALA A 196 28.05 -9.14 -28.59
N LEU A 197 27.90 -8.14 -29.42
CA LEU A 197 28.14 -8.31 -30.86
C LEU A 197 29.59 -8.74 -31.09
N THR A 198 29.82 -9.69 -31.96
CA THR A 198 31.15 -9.98 -32.49
C THR A 198 31.63 -8.80 -33.33
N ILE A 199 32.92 -8.70 -33.58
CA ILE A 199 33.52 -7.65 -34.41
C ILE A 199 32.84 -7.60 -35.80
N ALA A 200 32.62 -8.78 -36.40
CA ALA A 200 31.95 -8.88 -37.69
C ALA A 200 30.51 -8.35 -37.67
N GLU A 201 29.73 -8.74 -36.65
CA GLU A 201 28.37 -8.23 -36.46
C GLU A 201 28.33 -6.72 -36.17
N GLN A 202 29.30 -6.22 -35.39
CA GLN A 202 29.43 -4.78 -35.12
C GLN A 202 29.75 -4.01 -36.39
N THR A 203 30.68 -4.50 -37.22
CA THR A 203 31.02 -3.86 -38.50
C THR A 203 29.81 -3.84 -39.43
N ALA A 204 29.14 -4.98 -39.59
CA ALA A 204 27.93 -5.05 -40.42
C ALA A 204 26.82 -4.10 -39.93
N PHE A 205 26.64 -4.01 -38.61
CA PHE A 205 25.66 -3.08 -38.02
C PHE A 205 26.02 -1.60 -38.29
N ILE A 206 27.29 -1.23 -38.11
CA ILE A 206 27.79 0.14 -38.36
C ILE A 206 27.61 0.49 -39.86
N ASP A 207 27.99 -0.42 -40.76
CA ASP A 207 27.85 -0.19 -42.19
C ASP A 207 26.39 -0.05 -42.61
N TYR A 208 25.50 -0.89 -42.04
CA TYR A 208 24.04 -0.71 -42.25
C TYR A 208 23.57 0.65 -41.78
N MET A 209 23.94 1.09 -40.58
CA MET A 209 23.53 2.38 -40.02
C MET A 209 24.02 3.55 -40.88
N ARG A 210 25.28 3.52 -41.36
CA ARG A 210 25.85 4.56 -42.23
C ARG A 210 25.15 4.67 -43.56
N ASN A 211 24.73 3.56 -44.14
CA ASN A 211 24.11 3.49 -45.46
C ASN A 211 22.58 3.62 -45.45
N HIS A 212 21.97 3.61 -44.25
CA HIS A 212 20.51 3.66 -44.13
C HIS A 212 20.00 5.10 -44.11
N LYS A 213 19.04 5.42 -45.03
CA LYS A 213 18.51 6.77 -45.21
C LYS A 213 17.94 7.43 -43.94
N VAL A 214 17.48 6.65 -42.99
CA VAL A 214 16.84 7.16 -41.75
C VAL A 214 17.82 7.22 -40.59
N TYR A 215 18.87 6.36 -40.57
CA TYR A 215 19.76 6.21 -39.43
C TYR A 215 21.16 6.75 -39.66
N ASN A 216 21.44 7.35 -40.83
CA ASN A 216 22.78 7.87 -41.17
C ASN A 216 23.19 9.16 -40.40
N HIS A 217 22.34 9.65 -39.48
CA HIS A 217 22.62 10.82 -38.65
C HIS A 217 23.23 10.48 -37.27
N TRP A 218 23.51 9.19 -37.00
CA TRP A 218 24.06 8.75 -35.71
C TRP A 218 25.54 8.46 -35.79
#